data_178a9f98e68a267a5ad365acf1af2eb8
#
_entry.id   178a9f98e68a267a5ad365acf1af2eb8
#
_cell.length_a   1.000
_cell.length_b   1.000
_cell.length_c   1.000
_cell.angle_alpha   90.00
_cell.angle_beta   90.00
_cell.angle_gamma   90.00
#
_symmetry.space_group_name_H-M   'P 1'
#
loop_
_entity.id
_entity.type
_entity.pdbx_description
1 polymer ?
#
loop_
_entity_poly.entity_id
_entity_poly.type
_entity_poly.pdbx_seq_one_letter_code
_entity_poly.pdbx_strand_id
1 'polypeptide(L)'
;ATTVAEESSEETSAAEESSEETSAEESSEDSDSDATASTELGAVSMPDTGDALTILCWTDTDLNAMIPVVEKAYPDMAGKIKYQNVGSTGQEAMEQYLTYFSSGSDVDLYICDADWVLSYENNDDNSAPLESVGITADMYSDAYSYTVAMGTDQNGVLKGASWQAAAGGYCYRTDLAEQYLGVKTPEEMQAKVADWDTFWATAKEVYDASGNKTAMADTLGGVWRAY
;
A
#
# COMPACT_ATOMS: atom_id res chain seq x y z
N ALA A 1 -6.70 46.22 -36.76
CA ALA A 1 -6.11 46.08 -38.08
C ALA A 1 -5.12 44.91 -38.00
N THR A 2 -5.52 43.70 -38.42
CA THR A 2 -5.23 43.08 -39.71
C THR A 2 -3.79 42.56 -39.76
N THR A 3 -3.42 41.29 -40.00
CA THR A 3 -3.85 40.23 -40.90
C THR A 3 -3.03 39.00 -40.60
N VAL A 4 -3.54 37.84 -40.44
CA VAL A 4 -3.59 36.56 -41.15
C VAL A 4 -2.53 36.29 -42.23
N ALA A 5 -1.88 35.13 -42.19
CA ALA A 5 -1.51 34.15 -43.20
C ALA A 5 -0.84 32.94 -42.48
N GLU A 6 -1.30 31.77 -42.41
CA GLU A 6 -1.56 30.60 -43.29
C GLU A 6 -0.44 30.28 -44.30
N GLU A 7 -0.05 29.05 -44.21
CA GLU A 7 0.24 27.97 -45.19
C GLU A 7 1.38 27.09 -44.68
N SER A 8 1.23 25.84 -44.55
CA SER A 8 0.85 24.62 -45.24
C SER A 8 2.06 23.69 -45.43
N SER A 9 1.85 22.48 -44.95
CA SER A 9 2.15 21.13 -45.50
C SER A 9 3.47 20.87 -46.22
N GLU A 10 4.12 19.74 -45.88
CA GLU A 10 4.20 18.55 -46.74
C GLU A 10 4.85 17.35 -46.05
N GLU A 11 4.26 16.22 -46.35
CA GLU A 11 4.66 14.82 -46.08
C GLU A 11 5.98 14.44 -46.78
N THR A 12 6.62 13.41 -46.20
CA THR A 12 7.18 12.21 -46.91
C THR A 12 7.70 11.26 -45.85
N SER A 13 7.12 10.10 -45.57
CA SER A 13 7.12 8.81 -46.24
C SER A 13 8.47 8.06 -46.24
N ALA A 14 8.43 6.96 -45.51
CA ALA A 14 8.97 5.60 -45.70
C ALA A 14 10.49 5.37 -45.72
N ALA A 15 10.91 4.42 -44.87
CA ALA A 15 11.41 3.11 -45.33
C ALA A 15 11.69 2.18 -44.14
N GLU A 16 11.16 0.97 -44.25
CA GLU A 16 11.46 -0.24 -43.49
C GLU A 16 12.92 -0.66 -43.73
N GLU A 17 13.54 -1.26 -42.73
CA GLU A 17 14.38 -2.44 -42.95
C GLU A 17 14.49 -3.26 -41.64
N SER A 18 14.17 -4.53 -41.83
CA SER A 18 14.28 -5.66 -40.92
C SER A 18 15.73 -6.13 -40.79
N SER A 19 16.13 -6.63 -39.64
CA SER A 19 17.07 -7.75 -39.57
C SER A 19 16.89 -8.58 -38.32
N GLU A 20 16.81 -9.85 -38.57
CA GLU A 20 16.61 -11.03 -37.74
C GLU A 20 17.77 -11.33 -36.78
N GLU A 21 17.35 -12.07 -35.73
CA GLU A 21 18.02 -13.20 -35.05
C GLU A 21 19.39 -13.01 -34.38
N THR A 22 19.44 -13.29 -33.09
CA THR A 22 20.09 -14.51 -32.60
C THR A 22 19.65 -14.86 -31.18
N SER A 23 19.20 -16.09 -31.02
CA SER A 23 18.90 -16.82 -29.81
C SER A 23 20.16 -17.10 -28.99
N ALA A 24 20.08 -16.95 -27.67
CA ALA A 24 20.91 -17.70 -26.75
C ALA A 24 20.03 -18.18 -25.58
N GLU A 25 19.80 -19.48 -25.57
CA GLU A 25 19.31 -20.24 -24.43
C GLU A 25 20.36 -20.20 -23.34
N GLU A 26 19.98 -19.78 -22.15
CA GLU A 26 20.65 -20.21 -20.93
C GLU A 26 19.58 -20.66 -19.93
N SER A 27 19.64 -21.94 -19.65
CA SER A 27 18.91 -22.67 -18.65
C SER A 27 19.23 -22.15 -17.26
N SER A 28 18.25 -21.72 -16.51
CA SER A 28 18.34 -21.60 -15.07
C SER A 28 17.30 -22.48 -14.40
N GLU A 29 17.80 -23.26 -13.51
CA GLU A 29 17.19 -24.33 -12.75
C GLU A 29 15.93 -23.90 -12.01
N ASP A 30 14.96 -24.77 -12.12
CA ASP A 30 13.72 -24.96 -11.40
C ASP A 30 13.98 -24.93 -9.89
N SER A 31 13.61 -23.83 -9.22
CA SER A 31 13.33 -23.86 -7.79
C SER A 31 11.82 -23.92 -7.63
N ASP A 32 11.35 -25.14 -7.55
CA ASP A 32 10.00 -25.50 -7.15
C ASP A 32 9.72 -24.96 -5.74
N SER A 33 9.24 -23.72 -5.68
CA SER A 33 8.55 -23.21 -4.50
C SER A 33 7.08 -23.52 -4.71
N ASP A 34 6.63 -24.55 -4.01
CA ASP A 34 5.23 -24.93 -3.86
C ASP A 34 4.44 -23.70 -3.35
N ALA A 35 4.03 -22.88 -4.31
CA ALA A 35 3.14 -21.75 -4.07
C ALA A 35 1.76 -22.32 -3.87
N THR A 36 1.31 -22.35 -2.63
CA THR A 36 -0.08 -22.58 -2.27
C THR A 36 -0.96 -21.70 -3.14
N ALA A 37 -1.77 -22.36 -3.97
CA ALA A 37 -2.49 -21.79 -5.08
C ALA A 37 -3.28 -20.52 -4.69
N SER A 38 -2.87 -19.40 -5.22
CA SER A 38 -3.77 -18.25 -5.38
C SER A 38 -4.86 -18.68 -6.34
N THR A 39 -6.09 -18.72 -5.89
CA THR A 39 -7.24 -19.06 -6.71
C THR A 39 -7.39 -17.99 -7.79
N GLU A 40 -7.38 -18.39 -9.06
CA GLU A 40 -7.57 -17.47 -10.18
C GLU A 40 -8.85 -16.64 -9.99
N LEU A 41 -8.71 -15.34 -10.17
CA LEU A 41 -9.79 -14.34 -10.17
C LEU A 41 -10.82 -14.65 -11.27
N GLY A 42 -11.71 -15.59 -11.03
CA GLY A 42 -12.77 -15.97 -11.97
C GLY A 42 -14.19 -15.80 -11.43
N ALA A 43 -14.35 -15.72 -10.13
CA ALA A 43 -15.67 -15.51 -9.52
C ALA A 43 -15.51 -14.55 -8.34
N VAL A 44 -16.32 -13.52 -8.29
CA VAL A 44 -16.39 -12.52 -7.22
C VAL A 44 -17.06 -13.10 -5.97
N SER A 45 -16.98 -14.37 -5.73
CA SER A 45 -17.59 -15.03 -4.58
C SER A 45 -16.64 -16.10 -4.05
N MET A 46 -16.28 -15.95 -2.80
CA MET A 46 -15.59 -16.98 -2.06
C MET A 46 -16.64 -17.95 -1.53
N PRO A 47 -16.53 -19.25 -1.83
CA PRO A 47 -17.51 -20.22 -1.33
C PRO A 47 -17.37 -20.38 0.18
N ASP A 48 -18.49 -20.51 0.89
CA ASP A 48 -18.49 -20.97 2.26
C ASP A 48 -17.85 -22.37 2.33
N THR A 49 -16.72 -22.44 2.99
CA THR A 49 -15.98 -23.69 3.15
C THR A 49 -16.30 -24.35 4.50
N GLY A 50 -17.14 -23.71 5.35
CA GLY A 50 -17.67 -24.20 6.61
C GLY A 50 -16.63 -24.37 7.72
N ASP A 51 -15.46 -24.89 7.39
CA ASP A 51 -14.38 -25.18 8.34
C ASP A 51 -13.10 -24.38 8.09
N ALA A 52 -13.06 -23.51 7.08
CA ALA A 52 -11.88 -22.71 6.76
C ALA A 52 -12.09 -21.26 7.17
N LEU A 53 -11.01 -20.61 7.59
CA LEU A 53 -10.93 -19.16 7.75
C LEU A 53 -10.57 -18.54 6.38
N THR A 54 -11.46 -17.72 5.85
CA THR A 54 -11.30 -17.06 4.54
C THR A 54 -10.89 -15.61 4.70
N ILE A 55 -9.73 -15.25 4.15
CA ILE A 55 -9.13 -13.93 4.30
C ILE A 55 -9.12 -13.22 2.94
N LEU A 56 -9.70 -12.02 2.87
CA LEU A 56 -9.57 -11.14 1.72
C LEU A 56 -8.35 -10.22 1.91
N CYS A 57 -7.47 -10.16 0.92
CA CYS A 57 -6.25 -9.35 1.00
C CYS A 57 -5.94 -8.66 -0.33
N TRP A 58 -5.21 -7.56 -0.27
CA TRP A 58 -4.68 -6.84 -1.42
C TRP A 58 -3.22 -7.22 -1.74
N THR A 59 -2.55 -7.84 -0.77
CA THR A 59 -1.22 -8.45 -0.89
C THR A 59 -1.18 -9.71 -0.02
N ASP A 60 -0.49 -10.72 -0.46
CA ASP A 60 -0.32 -11.98 0.26
C ASP A 60 1.06 -12.13 0.93
N THR A 61 1.93 -11.14 0.77
CA THR A 61 3.31 -11.20 1.29
C THR A 61 3.34 -11.48 2.79
N ASP A 62 2.53 -10.75 3.58
CA ASP A 62 2.48 -10.94 5.02
C ASP A 62 1.79 -12.26 5.40
N LEU A 63 0.72 -12.62 4.70
CA LEU A 63 -0.01 -13.87 4.93
C LEU A 63 0.87 -15.10 4.70
N ASN A 64 1.68 -15.10 3.65
CA ASN A 64 2.63 -16.18 3.37
C ASN A 64 3.66 -16.38 4.49
N ALA A 65 4.00 -15.31 5.21
CA ALA A 65 4.87 -15.38 6.37
C ALA A 65 4.12 -15.78 7.66
N MET A 66 2.88 -15.32 7.84
CA MET A 66 2.10 -15.47 9.06
C MET A 66 1.38 -16.83 9.15
N ILE A 67 0.78 -17.30 8.06
CA ILE A 67 0.01 -18.54 8.05
C ILE A 67 0.81 -19.74 8.61
N PRO A 68 2.05 -20.01 8.20
CA PRO A 68 2.83 -21.11 8.76
C PRO A 68 3.09 -20.99 10.28
N VAL A 69 3.19 -19.76 10.79
CA VAL A 69 3.37 -19.50 12.21
C VAL A 69 2.09 -19.80 12.99
N VAL A 70 0.94 -19.39 12.44
CA VAL A 70 -0.38 -19.67 13.03
C VAL A 70 -0.65 -21.17 13.03
N GLU A 71 -0.44 -21.87 11.93
CA GLU A 71 -0.66 -23.32 11.82
C GLU A 71 0.26 -24.13 12.75
N LYS A 72 1.49 -23.65 12.97
CA LYS A 72 2.39 -24.23 13.94
C LYS A 72 1.90 -24.06 15.38
N ALA A 73 1.35 -22.89 15.71
CA ALA A 73 0.79 -22.59 17.04
C ALA A 73 -0.56 -23.29 17.28
N TYR A 74 -1.34 -23.43 16.21
CA TYR A 74 -2.68 -24.03 16.21
C TYR A 74 -2.78 -25.15 15.16
N PRO A 75 -2.27 -26.36 15.43
CA PRO A 75 -2.20 -27.46 14.46
C PRO A 75 -3.57 -27.86 13.87
N ASP A 76 -4.65 -27.63 14.61
CA ASP A 76 -6.01 -27.91 14.14
C ASP A 76 -6.46 -26.97 13.02
N MET A 77 -5.75 -25.85 12.80
CA MET A 77 -5.95 -24.90 11.72
C MET A 77 -5.15 -25.23 10.46
N ALA A 78 -4.29 -26.23 10.50
CA ALA A 78 -3.44 -26.57 9.36
C ALA A 78 -4.26 -26.87 8.10
N GLY A 79 -3.99 -26.13 7.03
CA GLY A 79 -4.70 -26.22 5.76
C GLY A 79 -6.12 -25.65 5.75
N LYS A 80 -6.56 -25.03 6.86
CA LYS A 80 -7.89 -24.40 6.96
C LYS A 80 -7.87 -22.88 6.74
N ILE A 81 -6.72 -22.26 6.69
CA ILE A 81 -6.61 -20.84 6.38
C ILE A 81 -6.51 -20.66 4.86
N LYS A 82 -7.45 -19.95 4.29
CA LYS A 82 -7.52 -19.63 2.87
C LYS A 82 -7.47 -18.13 2.69
N TYR A 83 -6.96 -17.66 1.56
CA TYR A 83 -7.02 -16.24 1.25
C TYR A 83 -7.32 -16.01 -0.22
N GLN A 84 -7.91 -14.85 -0.49
CA GLN A 84 -8.13 -14.31 -1.83
C GLN A 84 -7.36 -12.99 -1.94
N ASN A 85 -6.33 -12.98 -2.78
CA ASN A 85 -5.60 -11.77 -3.12
C ASN A 85 -6.28 -11.09 -4.32
N VAL A 86 -6.71 -9.83 -4.16
CA VAL A 86 -7.34 -9.07 -5.24
C VAL A 86 -6.34 -8.55 -6.28
N GLY A 87 -5.03 -8.60 -5.98
CA GLY A 87 -3.96 -8.29 -6.96
C GLY A 87 -3.85 -6.82 -7.36
N SER A 88 -4.46 -5.91 -6.58
CA SER A 88 -4.44 -4.47 -6.80
C SER A 88 -4.24 -3.71 -5.49
N THR A 89 -3.94 -2.43 -5.56
CA THR A 89 -3.66 -1.59 -4.37
C THR A 89 -4.51 -0.33 -4.37
N GLY A 90 -4.54 0.37 -3.23
CA GLY A 90 -5.23 1.65 -3.11
C GLY A 90 -6.71 1.56 -3.46
N GLN A 91 -7.21 2.53 -4.21
CA GLN A 91 -8.64 2.65 -4.54
C GLN A 91 -9.19 1.44 -5.31
N GLU A 92 -8.41 0.86 -6.21
CA GLU A 92 -8.84 -0.32 -6.97
C GLU A 92 -9.08 -1.53 -6.07
N ALA A 93 -8.20 -1.75 -5.08
CA ALA A 93 -8.40 -2.80 -4.07
C ALA A 93 -9.66 -2.53 -3.23
N MET A 94 -9.90 -1.27 -2.86
CA MET A 94 -11.11 -0.88 -2.12
C MET A 94 -12.38 -1.21 -2.89
N GLU A 95 -12.46 -0.89 -4.18
CA GLU A 95 -13.61 -1.16 -5.03
C GLU A 95 -13.85 -2.67 -5.18
N GLN A 96 -12.79 -3.45 -5.29
CA GLN A 96 -12.89 -4.91 -5.34
C GLN A 96 -13.40 -5.48 -4.01
N TYR A 97 -12.93 -4.99 -2.86
CA TYR A 97 -13.43 -5.42 -1.55
C TYR A 97 -14.93 -5.17 -1.41
N LEU A 98 -15.41 -3.98 -1.79
CA LEU A 98 -16.84 -3.67 -1.78
C LEU A 98 -17.64 -4.62 -2.68
N THR A 99 -17.05 -5.08 -3.78
CA THR A 99 -17.67 -6.07 -4.65
C THR A 99 -17.79 -7.42 -3.95
N TYR A 100 -16.76 -7.88 -3.23
CA TYR A 100 -16.82 -9.10 -2.43
C TYR A 100 -17.87 -8.99 -1.32
N PHE A 101 -17.90 -7.90 -0.56
CA PHE A 101 -18.85 -7.71 0.52
C PHE A 101 -20.30 -7.67 0.01
N SER A 102 -20.55 -6.99 -1.11
CA SER A 102 -21.90 -6.87 -1.68
C SER A 102 -22.38 -8.14 -2.42
N SER A 103 -21.47 -9.03 -2.82
CA SER A 103 -21.81 -10.28 -3.52
C SER A 103 -22.31 -11.39 -2.60
N GLY A 104 -22.28 -11.19 -1.27
CA GLY A 104 -22.56 -12.23 -0.28
C GLY A 104 -21.47 -13.29 -0.22
N SER A 105 -20.23 -12.91 -0.54
CA SER A 105 -19.06 -13.77 -0.39
C SER A 105 -18.82 -14.06 1.08
N ASP A 106 -18.39 -15.29 1.38
CA ASP A 106 -18.02 -15.72 2.71
C ASP A 106 -16.59 -15.24 3.02
N VAL A 107 -16.49 -14.01 3.54
CA VAL A 107 -15.24 -13.40 3.99
C VAL A 107 -15.29 -13.29 5.49
N ASP A 108 -14.46 -14.07 6.19
CA ASP A 108 -14.37 -14.03 7.65
C ASP A 108 -13.46 -12.90 8.13
N LEU A 109 -12.43 -12.59 7.36
CA LEU A 109 -11.41 -11.61 7.68
C LEU A 109 -11.01 -10.85 6.42
N TYR A 110 -10.69 -9.58 6.56
CA TYR A 110 -10.05 -8.83 5.49
C TYR A 110 -8.89 -7.98 6.03
N ILE A 111 -7.89 -7.78 5.18
CA ILE A 111 -6.70 -6.99 5.50
C ILE A 111 -6.84 -5.62 4.86
N CYS A 112 -6.72 -4.56 5.66
CA CYS A 112 -6.77 -3.17 5.21
C CYS A 112 -5.46 -2.45 5.44
N ASP A 113 -5.16 -1.50 4.55
CA ASP A 113 -4.18 -0.45 4.83
C ASP A 113 -4.83 0.66 5.69
N ALA A 114 -4.02 1.32 6.51
CA ALA A 114 -4.44 2.42 7.35
C ALA A 114 -5.10 3.57 6.58
N ASP A 115 -4.72 3.78 5.33
CA ASP A 115 -5.24 4.88 4.50
C ASP A 115 -6.75 4.75 4.21
N TRP A 116 -7.31 3.55 4.28
CA TRP A 116 -8.68 3.29 3.87
C TRP A 116 -9.50 2.40 4.81
N VAL A 117 -8.91 1.93 5.92
CA VAL A 117 -9.59 1.06 6.88
C VAL A 117 -10.89 1.66 7.42
N LEU A 118 -10.93 2.96 7.74
CA LEU A 118 -12.11 3.62 8.28
C LEU A 118 -13.30 3.63 7.32
N SER A 119 -13.06 3.49 6.01
CA SER A 119 -14.13 3.37 5.02
C SER A 119 -14.97 2.10 5.21
N TYR A 120 -14.38 1.07 5.83
CA TYR A 120 -15.06 -0.19 6.11
C TYR A 120 -15.48 -0.31 7.56
N GLU A 121 -14.66 0.10 8.51
CA GLU A 121 -14.95 0.01 9.94
C GLU A 121 -16.13 0.87 10.38
N ASN A 122 -16.36 1.99 9.70
CA ASN A 122 -17.53 2.85 9.94
C ASN A 122 -18.84 2.29 9.37
N ASN A 123 -18.81 1.11 8.73
CA ASN A 123 -19.98 0.42 8.21
C ASN A 123 -20.13 -0.94 8.89
N ASP A 124 -21.21 -1.10 9.68
CA ASP A 124 -21.52 -2.32 10.43
C ASP A 124 -21.83 -3.53 9.52
N ASP A 125 -22.19 -3.29 8.25
CA ASP A 125 -22.40 -4.36 7.27
C ASP A 125 -21.07 -4.96 6.79
N ASN A 126 -19.96 -4.22 6.92
CA ASN A 126 -18.64 -4.65 6.46
C ASN A 126 -17.74 -5.15 7.59
N SER A 127 -17.93 -4.67 8.82
CA SER A 127 -17.03 -4.93 9.94
C SER A 127 -17.79 -5.14 11.23
N ALA A 128 -17.57 -6.29 11.85
CA ALA A 128 -18.12 -6.61 13.16
C ALA A 128 -17.20 -6.14 14.30
N PRO A 129 -17.73 -5.84 15.49
CA PRO A 129 -16.91 -5.60 16.67
C PRO A 129 -16.02 -6.81 16.99
N LEU A 130 -14.72 -6.57 17.26
CA LEU A 130 -13.78 -7.65 17.64
C LEU A 130 -14.20 -8.38 18.92
N GLU A 131 -14.95 -7.72 19.80
CA GLU A 131 -15.52 -8.34 21.01
C GLU A 131 -16.47 -9.50 20.67
N SER A 132 -17.15 -9.45 19.51
CA SER A 132 -18.05 -10.52 19.04
C SER A 132 -17.35 -11.84 18.79
N VAL A 133 -16.04 -11.80 18.53
CA VAL A 133 -15.17 -12.97 18.36
C VAL A 133 -14.24 -13.19 19.56
N GLY A 134 -14.52 -12.53 20.69
CA GLY A 134 -13.79 -12.72 21.95
C GLY A 134 -12.48 -11.93 22.07
N ILE A 135 -12.24 -10.98 21.15
CA ILE A 135 -11.07 -10.09 21.19
C ILE A 135 -11.47 -8.80 21.89
N THR A 136 -10.94 -8.55 23.08
CA THR A 136 -11.29 -7.41 23.91
C THR A 136 -10.22 -6.33 23.88
N ALA A 137 -10.59 -5.08 24.22
CA ALA A 137 -9.66 -3.95 24.26
C ALA A 137 -8.47 -4.18 25.21
N ASP A 138 -8.66 -4.94 26.29
CA ASP A 138 -7.58 -5.26 27.24
C ASP A 138 -6.44 -6.05 26.59
N MET A 139 -6.72 -6.83 25.54
CA MET A 139 -5.70 -7.57 24.78
C MET A 139 -4.74 -6.63 24.02
N TYR A 140 -5.14 -5.38 23.85
CA TYR A 140 -4.35 -4.34 23.17
C TYR A 140 -3.78 -3.30 24.14
N SER A 141 -3.77 -3.57 25.44
CA SER A 141 -3.27 -2.62 26.47
C SER A 141 -1.81 -2.21 26.23
N ASP A 142 -1.00 -3.09 25.65
CA ASP A 142 0.41 -2.86 25.34
C ASP A 142 0.66 -2.37 23.90
N ALA A 143 -0.39 -2.25 23.09
CA ALA A 143 -0.28 -1.74 21.72
C ALA A 143 -0.12 -0.21 21.71
N TYR A 144 0.51 0.31 20.67
CA TYR A 144 0.57 1.75 20.46
C TYR A 144 -0.84 2.32 20.26
N SER A 145 -1.16 3.39 20.99
CA SER A 145 -2.50 3.99 20.99
C SER A 145 -3.00 4.38 19.59
N TYR A 146 -2.11 4.82 18.70
CA TYR A 146 -2.50 5.16 17.32
C TYR A 146 -2.92 3.93 16.51
N THR A 147 -2.33 2.76 16.73
CA THR A 147 -2.72 1.53 16.03
C THR A 147 -4.09 1.03 16.49
N VAL A 148 -4.41 1.21 17.77
CA VAL A 148 -5.74 0.92 18.31
C VAL A 148 -6.77 1.91 17.78
N ALA A 149 -6.41 3.19 17.73
CA ALA A 149 -7.30 4.24 17.18
C ALA A 149 -7.63 4.01 15.70
N MET A 150 -6.68 3.47 14.91
CA MET A 150 -6.91 3.14 13.50
C MET A 150 -7.85 1.95 13.29
N GLY A 151 -7.95 1.05 14.27
CA GLY A 151 -8.88 -0.09 14.27
C GLY A 151 -10.20 0.22 14.98
N THR A 152 -10.47 1.48 15.32
CA THR A 152 -11.64 1.91 16.09
C THR A 152 -12.54 2.79 15.24
N ASP A 153 -13.81 2.40 15.10
CA ASP A 153 -14.79 3.15 14.30
C ASP A 153 -15.13 4.51 14.92
N GLN A 154 -15.92 5.31 14.20
CA GLN A 154 -16.38 6.64 14.63
C GLN A 154 -17.22 6.63 15.91
N ASN A 155 -17.74 5.47 16.33
CA ASN A 155 -18.53 5.29 17.54
C ASN A 155 -17.68 4.79 18.73
N GLY A 156 -16.38 4.63 18.55
CA GLY A 156 -15.45 4.12 19.56
C GLY A 156 -15.47 2.60 19.72
N VAL A 157 -15.97 1.86 18.73
CA VAL A 157 -16.01 0.41 18.73
C VAL A 157 -14.77 -0.14 18.03
N LEU A 158 -14.00 -1.00 18.71
CA LEU A 158 -12.83 -1.65 18.12
C LEU A 158 -13.29 -2.76 17.16
N LYS A 159 -12.97 -2.60 15.87
CA LYS A 159 -13.34 -3.50 14.78
C LYS A 159 -12.13 -4.05 14.01
N GLY A 160 -10.99 -3.39 14.15
CA GLY A 160 -9.75 -3.78 13.50
C GLY A 160 -8.60 -3.99 14.48
N ALA A 161 -7.71 -4.94 14.16
CA ALA A 161 -6.51 -5.23 14.92
C ALA A 161 -5.29 -5.03 14.03
N SER A 162 -4.39 -4.13 14.43
CA SER A 162 -3.14 -3.92 13.71
C SER A 162 -2.05 -4.87 14.19
N TRP A 163 -1.37 -5.53 13.27
CA TRP A 163 -0.17 -6.32 13.56
C TRP A 163 1.14 -5.58 13.24
N GLN A 164 1.03 -4.36 12.71
CA GLN A 164 2.17 -3.52 12.34
C GLN A 164 2.13 -2.19 13.07
N ALA A 165 3.31 -1.67 13.37
CA ALA A 165 3.50 -0.31 13.85
C ALA A 165 4.45 0.39 12.88
N ALA A 166 3.89 1.07 11.89
CA ALA A 166 4.65 1.83 10.91
C ALA A 166 4.65 3.31 11.30
N ALA A 167 5.84 3.85 11.58
CA ALA A 167 6.02 5.28 11.81
C ALA A 167 6.34 5.98 10.50
N GLY A 168 5.67 7.11 10.23
CA GLY A 168 6.05 8.03 9.17
C GLY A 168 7.38 8.73 9.49
N GLY A 169 8.17 9.01 8.46
CA GLY A 169 9.42 9.74 8.64
C GLY A 169 10.01 10.15 7.29
N TYR A 170 10.87 11.16 7.35
CA TYR A 170 11.64 11.59 6.19
C TYR A 170 12.94 10.83 6.07
N CYS A 171 13.19 10.27 4.88
CA CYS A 171 14.52 9.89 4.45
C CYS A 171 15.06 10.98 3.52
N TYR A 172 16.25 11.50 3.78
CA TYR A 172 16.83 12.57 2.98
C TYR A 172 18.27 12.26 2.53
N ARG A 173 18.67 12.88 1.45
CA ARG A 173 20.02 12.84 0.91
C ARG A 173 20.91 13.77 1.74
N THR A 174 21.76 13.19 2.59
CA THR A 174 22.66 13.96 3.50
C THR A 174 23.67 14.82 2.73
N ASP A 175 24.17 14.31 1.60
CA ASP A 175 25.07 15.06 0.74
C ASP A 175 24.43 16.31 0.11
N LEU A 176 23.16 16.22 -0.32
CA LEU A 176 22.41 17.37 -0.86
C LEU A 176 21.98 18.33 0.24
N ALA A 177 21.61 17.82 1.41
CA ALA A 177 21.28 18.65 2.56
C ALA A 177 22.49 19.48 3.03
N GLU A 178 23.67 18.89 3.10
CA GLU A 178 24.89 19.63 3.41
C GLU A 178 25.23 20.65 2.30
N GLN A 179 25.10 20.24 1.03
CA GLN A 179 25.45 21.10 -0.12
C GLN A 179 24.58 22.34 -0.24
N TYR A 180 23.25 22.21 -0.10
CA TYR A 180 22.30 23.28 -0.38
C TYR A 180 21.78 24.01 0.84
N LEU A 181 21.77 23.33 2.01
CA LEU A 181 21.20 23.85 3.26
C LEU A 181 22.26 24.01 4.37
N GLY A 182 23.48 23.46 4.18
CA GLY A 182 24.49 23.43 5.24
C GLY A 182 24.15 22.51 6.41
N VAL A 183 23.14 21.66 6.26
CA VAL A 183 22.63 20.73 7.28
C VAL A 183 23.54 19.49 7.33
N LYS A 184 23.95 19.13 8.55
CA LYS A 184 24.90 18.01 8.78
C LYS A 184 24.34 16.94 9.70
N THR A 185 23.30 17.24 10.46
CA THR A 185 22.69 16.29 11.41
C THR A 185 21.18 16.11 11.17
N PRO A 186 20.61 14.98 11.61
CA PRO A 186 19.16 14.78 11.56
C PRO A 186 18.36 15.83 12.31
N GLU A 187 18.87 16.32 13.44
CA GLU A 187 18.22 17.36 14.26
C GLU A 187 18.15 18.69 13.52
N GLU A 188 19.22 19.05 12.81
CA GLU A 188 19.22 20.25 11.96
C GLU A 188 18.23 20.09 10.79
N MET A 189 18.13 18.89 10.20
CA MET A 189 17.17 18.62 9.15
C MET A 189 15.74 18.63 9.69
N GLN A 190 15.49 18.08 10.89
CA GLN A 190 14.18 18.13 11.53
C GLN A 190 13.69 19.56 11.68
N ALA A 191 14.57 20.50 12.04
CA ALA A 191 14.21 21.91 12.16
C ALA A 191 13.81 22.55 10.80
N LYS A 192 14.33 22.02 9.70
CA LYS A 192 14.02 22.47 8.33
C LYS A 192 12.70 21.92 7.78
N VAL A 193 12.15 20.89 8.44
CA VAL A 193 10.91 20.18 8.04
C VAL A 193 9.96 19.99 9.22
N ALA A 194 9.97 20.90 10.20
CA ALA A 194 9.19 20.75 11.43
C ALA A 194 7.67 20.85 11.20
N ASP A 195 7.28 21.60 10.20
CA ASP A 195 5.89 21.82 9.78
C ASP A 195 5.84 22.17 8.28
N TRP A 196 4.64 22.30 7.73
CA TRP A 196 4.46 22.62 6.32
C TRP A 196 5.04 23.99 5.92
N ASP A 197 5.00 24.99 6.79
CA ASP A 197 5.53 26.32 6.48
C ASP A 197 7.06 26.28 6.38
N THR A 198 7.73 25.62 7.32
CA THR A 198 9.18 25.40 7.27
C THR A 198 9.59 24.48 6.13
N PHE A 199 8.80 23.44 5.82
CA PHE A 199 9.04 22.58 4.67
C PHE A 199 9.03 23.37 3.35
N TRP A 200 8.02 24.20 3.13
CA TRP A 200 7.92 24.98 1.88
C TRP A 200 9.00 26.06 1.79
N ALA A 201 9.36 26.69 2.92
CA ALA A 201 10.48 27.63 2.96
C ALA A 201 11.81 26.94 2.59
N THR A 202 12.05 25.75 3.14
CA THR A 202 13.23 24.93 2.84
C THR A 202 13.23 24.43 1.41
N ALA A 203 12.08 24.03 0.88
CA ALA A 203 11.93 23.61 -0.51
C ALA A 203 12.34 24.74 -1.47
N LYS A 204 11.94 25.98 -1.18
CA LYS A 204 12.35 27.15 -1.94
C LYS A 204 13.86 27.41 -1.82
N GLU A 205 14.45 27.29 -0.62
CA GLU A 205 15.88 27.45 -0.37
C GLU A 205 16.70 26.47 -1.22
N VAL A 206 16.33 25.18 -1.21
CA VAL A 206 16.96 24.13 -2.04
C VAL A 206 16.84 24.43 -3.53
N TYR A 207 15.66 24.83 -3.98
CA TYR A 207 15.42 25.13 -5.39
C TYR A 207 16.28 26.29 -5.88
N ASP A 208 16.31 27.39 -5.12
CA ASP A 208 17.13 28.57 -5.43
C ASP A 208 18.64 28.25 -5.37
N ALA A 209 19.12 27.59 -4.31
CA ALA A 209 20.52 27.25 -4.11
C ALA A 209 21.06 26.28 -5.17
N SER A 210 20.20 25.41 -5.70
CA SER A 210 20.57 24.48 -6.76
C SER A 210 20.54 25.08 -8.17
N GLY A 211 20.13 26.35 -8.30
CA GLY A 211 19.89 26.97 -9.61
C GLY A 211 18.71 26.35 -10.36
N ASN A 212 17.65 26.05 -9.64
CA ASN A 212 16.38 25.46 -10.10
C ASN A 212 16.53 24.01 -10.64
N LYS A 213 17.49 23.24 -10.10
CA LYS A 213 17.79 21.88 -10.58
C LYS A 213 17.38 20.79 -9.63
N THR A 214 17.16 21.11 -8.35
CA THR A 214 16.83 20.15 -7.29
C THR A 214 15.53 20.55 -6.63
N ALA A 215 14.59 19.62 -6.56
CA ALA A 215 13.38 19.75 -5.76
C ALA A 215 13.55 19.05 -4.40
N MET A 216 12.83 19.50 -3.39
CA MET A 216 12.84 18.91 -2.04
C MET A 216 12.20 17.51 -2.03
N ALA A 217 11.20 17.31 -2.88
CA ALA A 217 10.49 16.04 -3.07
C ALA A 217 10.04 15.93 -4.52
N ASP A 218 9.79 14.71 -4.96
CA ASP A 218 9.27 14.42 -6.31
C ASP A 218 7.78 14.77 -6.42
N THR A 219 7.00 14.43 -5.40
CA THR A 219 5.55 14.64 -5.34
C THR A 219 5.08 14.93 -3.93
N LEU A 220 3.87 15.49 -3.80
CA LEU A 220 3.20 15.63 -2.50
C LEU A 220 2.95 14.24 -1.86
N GLY A 221 2.64 13.23 -2.67
CA GLY A 221 2.46 11.85 -2.20
C GLY A 221 3.68 11.26 -1.49
N GLY A 222 4.89 11.74 -1.80
CA GLY A 222 6.13 11.31 -1.16
C GLY A 222 6.37 11.92 0.22
N VAL A 223 5.61 12.95 0.63
CA VAL A 223 5.91 13.72 1.85
C VAL A 223 4.75 13.86 2.83
N TRP A 224 3.50 13.77 2.39
CA TRP A 224 2.33 14.07 3.24
C TRP A 224 2.18 13.14 4.45
N ARG A 225 2.71 11.91 4.37
CA ARG A 225 2.63 10.93 5.48
C ARG A 225 3.57 11.23 6.65
N ALA A 226 4.44 12.21 6.52
CA ALA A 226 5.37 12.58 7.59
C ALA A 226 4.80 13.66 8.54
N TYR A 227 3.62 14.21 8.24
CA TYR A 227 2.92 15.20 9.03
C TYR A 227 1.56 14.63 9.57
#